data_33fe8590bf3757addbac43f1229e20df
#
_entry.id   33fe8590bf3757addbac43f1229e20df
#
_cell.length_a   1.000
_cell.length_b   1.000
_cell.length_c   1.000
_cell.angle_alpha   90.00
_cell.angle_beta   90.00
_cell.angle_gamma   90.00
#
_symmetry.space_group_name_H-M   'P 1'
#
loop_
_entity.id
_entity.type
_entity.pdbx_description
1 polymer ?
#
loop_
_entity_poly.entity_id
_entity_poly.type
_entity_poly.pdbx_seq_one_letter_code
_entity_poly.pdbx_strand_id
1 'polypeptide(L)'
;MTDTPPLPPENVFDWIEAEGQRRAEAGLSRRMNPRPAQHSVLDLAGNDYLGLARDKRVAGAAAAAALRWGAGATGSRLLTGSTELHVELEHELARFCGAQAALVFSSGFTANLGAVTALSGAESAIVTDKYVHTSLVEGCRLSRADIAAVEHSTPSAIKHALATRRKPRAIVVTDSVFSADGEVAPLGELAEICRAHSAALVVNDAHGFGVLGEGGRGAVSAAGLSSAPDVVTTLTLSNALGAQGGAVVGPRRVIRHLVDTARSFIFDTALAPASAAAALTALQVLKSEPELPAKVIENAGNLAMSLKHAGLPVDLPEAAVVAVRTPSPQAATAWAEACAEQGIQVGCFRPPAVPDGVSRLRLTARADLSEADIDRAVKVIAATAPRG
;
A
#
# COMPACT_ATOMS: atom_id res chain seq x y z
N MET A 1 -12.25 37.07 -38.46
CA MET A 1 -11.30 36.95 -37.35
C MET A 1 -10.42 35.77 -37.67
N THR A 2 -9.21 36.02 -38.10
CA THR A 2 -8.23 34.97 -38.45
C THR A 2 -7.67 34.44 -37.15
N ASP A 3 -8.07 33.21 -36.80
CA ASP A 3 -7.46 32.44 -35.70
C ASP A 3 -6.00 32.15 -36.11
N THR A 4 -5.09 33.03 -35.73
CA THR A 4 -3.66 32.75 -35.82
C THR A 4 -3.33 31.73 -34.74
N PRO A 5 -2.83 30.53 -35.09
CA PRO A 5 -2.41 29.57 -34.12
C PRO A 5 -1.36 30.19 -33.18
N PRO A 6 -1.37 29.88 -31.88
CA PRO A 6 -0.36 30.39 -30.96
C PRO A 6 1.04 30.02 -31.48
N LEU A 7 1.98 30.96 -31.36
CA LEU A 7 3.38 30.71 -31.71
C LEU A 7 3.86 29.45 -30.95
N PRO A 8 4.63 28.57 -31.62
CA PRO A 8 5.22 27.44 -30.93
C PRO A 8 6.08 27.94 -29.76
N PRO A 9 6.06 27.28 -28.61
CA PRO A 9 6.91 27.64 -27.48
C PRO A 9 8.39 27.65 -27.93
N GLU A 10 9.17 28.56 -27.41
CA GLU A 10 10.62 28.64 -27.70
C GLU A 10 11.33 27.32 -27.35
N ASN A 11 10.84 26.63 -26.31
CA ASN A 11 11.24 25.27 -25.94
C ASN A 11 9.98 24.41 -25.72
N VAL A 12 9.99 23.19 -26.25
CA VAL A 12 8.87 22.23 -26.13
C VAL A 12 8.51 21.87 -24.69
N PHE A 13 9.35 22.16 -23.73
CA PHE A 13 9.20 21.86 -22.29
C PHE A 13 8.84 23.10 -21.42
N ASP A 14 8.71 24.31 -22.01
CA ASP A 14 8.44 25.54 -21.24
C ASP A 14 7.16 25.46 -20.39
N TRP A 15 6.18 24.67 -20.82
CA TRP A 15 4.97 24.39 -20.04
C TRP A 15 5.23 23.77 -18.67
N ILE A 16 6.35 23.03 -18.50
CA ILE A 16 6.70 22.35 -17.23
C ILE A 16 6.95 23.37 -16.12
N GLU A 17 7.56 24.52 -16.45
CA GLU A 17 7.88 25.56 -15.48
C GLU A 17 6.62 26.26 -14.97
N ALA A 18 5.68 26.56 -15.87
CA ALA A 18 4.38 27.11 -15.51
C ALA A 18 3.58 26.15 -14.61
N GLU A 19 3.62 24.83 -14.91
CA GLU A 19 3.03 23.79 -14.06
C GLU A 19 3.76 23.68 -12.71
N GLY A 20 5.08 23.80 -12.71
CA GLY A 20 5.91 23.80 -11.50
C GLY A 20 5.53 24.93 -10.55
N GLN A 21 5.36 26.14 -11.11
CA GLN A 21 4.97 27.32 -10.34
C GLN A 21 3.57 27.18 -9.75
N ARG A 22 2.58 26.74 -10.52
CA ARG A 22 1.23 26.44 -10.03
C ARG A 22 1.25 25.45 -8.85
N ARG A 23 2.06 24.37 -8.96
CA ARG A 23 2.21 23.41 -7.84
C ARG A 23 2.87 24.04 -6.62
N ALA A 24 3.85 24.92 -6.82
CA ALA A 24 4.53 25.60 -5.72
C ALA A 24 3.58 26.55 -4.98
N GLU A 25 2.81 27.36 -5.71
CA GLU A 25 1.80 28.27 -5.16
C GLU A 25 0.71 27.52 -4.37
N ALA A 26 0.30 26.35 -4.87
CA ALA A 26 -0.64 25.47 -4.18
C ALA A 26 -0.05 24.70 -2.99
N GLY A 27 1.26 24.82 -2.71
CA GLY A 27 1.94 24.05 -1.67
C GLY A 27 2.06 22.57 -1.99
N LEU A 28 2.04 22.18 -3.28
CA LEU A 28 2.04 20.79 -3.74
C LEU A 28 3.38 20.35 -4.35
N SER A 29 4.41 21.21 -4.31
CA SER A 29 5.76 20.81 -4.74
C SER A 29 6.30 19.67 -3.91
N ARG A 30 7.06 18.78 -4.54
CA ARG A 30 7.67 17.60 -3.90
C ARG A 30 9.18 17.70 -3.95
N ARG A 31 9.82 17.30 -2.87
CA ARG A 31 11.28 17.22 -2.77
C ARG A 31 11.70 15.81 -2.37
N MET A 32 12.79 15.33 -2.95
CA MET A 32 13.46 14.12 -2.50
C MET A 32 14.44 14.48 -1.39
N ASN A 33 14.30 13.82 -0.23
CA ASN A 33 15.21 13.99 0.91
C ASN A 33 15.96 12.67 1.12
N PRO A 34 17.16 12.48 0.50
CA PRO A 34 17.92 11.26 0.66
C PRO A 34 18.36 11.09 2.12
N ARG A 35 18.09 9.93 2.69
CA ARG A 35 18.56 9.59 4.05
C ARG A 35 19.96 8.99 3.97
N PRO A 36 20.89 9.33 4.89
CA PRO A 36 22.17 8.65 4.99
C PRO A 36 21.99 7.22 5.49
N ALA A 37 22.99 6.37 5.24
CA ALA A 37 22.96 4.96 5.68
C ALA A 37 22.87 4.84 7.20
N GLN A 38 23.51 5.74 7.92
CA GLN A 38 23.42 5.86 9.39
C GLN A 38 22.76 7.19 9.74
N HIS A 39 21.64 7.13 10.44
CA HIS A 39 20.92 8.29 10.96
C HIS A 39 20.23 7.92 12.27
N SER A 40 20.11 8.90 13.18
CA SER A 40 19.44 8.76 14.47
C SER A 40 17.97 9.25 14.43
N VAL A 41 17.42 9.41 13.25
CA VAL A 41 16.04 9.89 13.07
C VAL A 41 15.07 8.76 13.41
N LEU A 42 14.09 9.05 14.25
CA LEU A 42 12.96 8.16 14.49
C LEU A 42 12.01 8.25 13.30
N ASP A 43 11.92 7.17 12.54
CA ASP A 43 11.09 7.09 11.34
C ASP A 43 9.67 6.62 11.68
N LEU A 44 8.71 7.52 11.58
CA LEU A 44 7.27 7.27 11.66
C LEU A 44 6.58 7.54 10.30
N ALA A 45 7.33 7.71 9.22
CA ALA A 45 6.81 7.96 7.87
C ALA A 45 6.81 6.69 7.00
N GLY A 46 7.75 5.79 7.23
CA GLY A 46 7.88 4.53 6.51
C GLY A 46 6.80 3.51 6.87
N ASN A 47 6.74 2.42 6.13
CA ASN A 47 5.75 1.36 6.37
C ASN A 47 6.39 0.05 6.89
N ASP A 48 7.59 0.11 7.48
CA ASP A 48 8.28 -1.03 8.07
C ASP A 48 7.62 -1.45 9.41
N TYR A 49 6.34 -1.88 9.34
CA TYR A 49 5.48 -2.12 10.51
C TYR A 49 6.10 -3.04 11.56
N LEU A 50 6.83 -4.07 11.13
CA LEU A 50 7.43 -5.06 12.01
C LEU A 50 8.89 -4.73 12.39
N GLY A 51 9.48 -3.65 11.80
CA GLY A 51 10.88 -3.29 12.02
C GLY A 51 11.87 -4.22 11.33
N LEU A 52 11.45 -4.98 10.32
CA LEU A 52 12.25 -6.05 9.71
C LEU A 52 13.22 -5.58 8.62
N ALA A 53 13.07 -4.37 8.08
CA ALA A 53 13.94 -3.86 7.01
C ALA A 53 15.43 -3.79 7.42
N ARG A 54 15.72 -3.70 8.71
CA ARG A 54 17.09 -3.69 9.27
C ARG A 54 17.41 -4.90 10.13
N ASP A 55 16.53 -5.89 10.20
CA ASP A 55 16.80 -7.14 10.90
C ASP A 55 18.00 -7.85 10.27
N LYS A 56 18.97 -8.25 11.10
CA LYS A 56 20.21 -8.88 10.64
C LYS A 56 19.97 -10.21 9.92
N ARG A 57 18.92 -10.93 10.27
CA ARG A 57 18.51 -12.19 9.62
C ARG A 57 18.05 -11.91 8.20
N VAL A 58 17.20 -10.89 8.03
CA VAL A 58 16.63 -10.46 6.75
C VAL A 58 17.73 -9.87 5.84
N ALA A 59 18.52 -8.94 6.36
CA ALA A 59 19.62 -8.34 5.61
C ALA A 59 20.71 -9.37 5.23
N GLY A 60 21.01 -10.30 6.13
CA GLY A 60 21.96 -11.40 5.87
C GLY A 60 21.48 -12.35 4.78
N ALA A 61 20.19 -12.71 4.77
CA ALA A 61 19.59 -13.54 3.72
C ALA A 61 19.65 -12.85 2.35
N ALA A 62 19.34 -11.54 2.30
CA ALA A 62 19.46 -10.74 1.07
C ALA A 62 20.91 -10.74 0.52
N ALA A 63 21.89 -10.51 1.39
CA ALA A 63 23.30 -10.52 1.01
C ALA A 63 23.76 -11.89 0.50
N ALA A 64 23.39 -12.97 1.18
CA ALA A 64 23.71 -14.34 0.76
C ALA A 64 23.07 -14.69 -0.59
N ALA A 65 21.82 -14.28 -0.81
CA ALA A 65 21.14 -14.50 -2.08
C ALA A 65 21.77 -13.70 -3.22
N ALA A 66 22.19 -12.44 -2.98
CA ALA A 66 22.91 -11.64 -3.99
C ALA A 66 24.22 -12.30 -4.41
N LEU A 67 24.97 -12.89 -3.47
CA LEU A 67 26.21 -13.60 -3.77
C LEU A 67 25.96 -14.92 -4.53
N ARG A 68 24.88 -15.61 -4.24
CA ARG A 68 24.57 -16.93 -4.84
C ARG A 68 23.88 -16.83 -6.21
N TRP A 69 22.95 -15.87 -6.37
CA TRP A 69 22.05 -15.77 -7.53
C TRP A 69 22.38 -14.57 -8.42
N GLY A 70 23.27 -13.66 -8.00
CA GLY A 70 23.54 -12.39 -8.65
C GLY A 70 22.67 -11.24 -8.09
N ALA A 71 23.04 -10.01 -8.50
CA ALA A 71 22.39 -8.79 -8.00
C ALA A 71 20.98 -8.56 -8.53
N GLY A 72 20.61 -9.17 -9.65
CA GLY A 72 19.31 -9.00 -10.30
C GLY A 72 18.84 -10.26 -11.01
N ALA A 73 17.56 -10.30 -11.36
CA ALA A 73 16.95 -11.44 -12.05
C ALA A 73 17.23 -11.48 -13.56
N THR A 74 17.62 -10.36 -14.17
CA THR A 74 18.06 -10.17 -15.57
C THR A 74 17.06 -10.60 -16.66
N GLY A 75 15.85 -10.99 -16.29
CA GLY A 75 14.80 -11.39 -17.23
C GLY A 75 13.42 -11.42 -16.57
N SER A 76 12.37 -11.56 -17.39
CA SER A 76 11.02 -11.75 -16.88
C SER A 76 10.85 -13.14 -16.25
N ARG A 77 9.80 -13.29 -15.44
CA ARG A 77 9.47 -14.56 -14.78
C ARG A 77 9.25 -15.72 -15.75
N LEU A 78 8.75 -15.45 -16.95
CA LEU A 78 8.48 -16.46 -17.96
C LEU A 78 9.70 -16.85 -18.81
N LEU A 79 10.81 -16.13 -18.67
CA LEU A 79 12.07 -16.45 -19.36
C LEU A 79 13.10 -17.00 -18.36
N THR A 80 14.05 -16.18 -17.97
CA THR A 80 15.16 -16.58 -17.10
C THR A 80 15.08 -16.01 -15.68
N GLY A 81 14.12 -15.13 -15.40
CA GLY A 81 14.02 -14.40 -14.14
C GLY A 81 13.42 -15.19 -12.98
N SER A 82 12.79 -16.37 -13.22
CA SER A 82 12.30 -17.24 -12.15
C SER A 82 13.43 -18.05 -11.53
N THR A 83 13.53 -17.99 -10.19
CA THR A 83 14.44 -18.82 -9.40
C THR A 83 13.66 -19.68 -8.42
N GLU A 84 14.31 -20.67 -7.81
CA GLU A 84 13.74 -21.49 -6.73
C GLU A 84 13.26 -20.62 -5.55
N LEU A 85 13.95 -19.49 -5.26
CA LEU A 85 13.54 -18.55 -4.22
C LEU A 85 12.16 -17.93 -4.49
N HIS A 86 11.83 -17.62 -5.76
CA HIS A 86 10.51 -17.10 -6.10
C HIS A 86 9.42 -18.13 -5.83
N VAL A 87 9.67 -19.38 -6.23
CA VAL A 87 8.71 -20.49 -6.04
C VAL A 87 8.50 -20.77 -4.55
N GLU A 88 9.58 -20.78 -3.77
CA GLU A 88 9.51 -20.99 -2.32
C GLU A 88 8.75 -19.85 -1.64
N LEU A 89 9.04 -18.60 -2.00
CA LEU A 89 8.32 -17.44 -1.49
C LEU A 89 6.82 -17.49 -1.82
N GLU A 90 6.46 -17.86 -3.05
CA GLU A 90 5.06 -18.03 -3.46
C GLU A 90 4.34 -19.12 -2.65
N HIS A 91 5.00 -20.26 -2.44
CA HIS A 91 4.45 -21.33 -1.60
C HIS A 91 4.23 -20.89 -0.15
N GLU A 92 5.22 -20.20 0.43
CA GLU A 92 5.14 -19.75 1.82
C GLU A 92 4.12 -18.64 2.00
N LEU A 93 4.00 -17.67 1.06
CA LEU A 93 2.96 -16.64 1.07
C LEU A 93 1.56 -17.26 0.97
N ALA A 94 1.36 -18.20 0.03
CA ALA A 94 0.07 -18.87 -0.12
C ALA A 94 -0.33 -19.61 1.16
N ARG A 95 0.61 -20.34 1.76
CA ARG A 95 0.39 -21.09 3.02
C ARG A 95 0.08 -20.14 4.18
N PHE A 96 0.85 -19.07 4.32
CA PHE A 96 0.67 -18.10 5.41
C PHE A 96 -0.68 -17.38 5.32
N CYS A 97 -1.07 -16.93 4.13
CA CYS A 97 -2.36 -16.27 3.90
C CYS A 97 -3.55 -17.23 3.87
N GLY A 98 -3.33 -18.55 3.92
CA GLY A 98 -4.41 -19.55 3.78
C GLY A 98 -5.03 -19.61 2.39
N ALA A 99 -4.30 -19.18 1.35
CA ALA A 99 -4.73 -19.16 -0.04
C ALA A 99 -4.28 -20.43 -0.80
N GLN A 100 -4.90 -20.71 -1.96
CA GLN A 100 -4.56 -21.88 -2.77
C GLN A 100 -3.25 -21.72 -3.55
N ALA A 101 -2.86 -20.49 -3.90
CA ALA A 101 -1.64 -20.19 -4.63
C ALA A 101 -1.27 -18.69 -4.47
N ALA A 102 -0.03 -18.37 -4.82
CA ALA A 102 0.48 -17.01 -4.89
C ALA A 102 1.28 -16.78 -6.17
N LEU A 103 1.46 -15.52 -6.57
CA LEU A 103 2.30 -15.08 -7.66
C LEU A 103 3.05 -13.82 -7.25
N VAL A 104 4.38 -13.84 -7.32
CA VAL A 104 5.24 -12.73 -6.93
C VAL A 104 5.49 -11.77 -8.10
N PHE A 105 5.41 -10.49 -7.83
CA PHE A 105 5.64 -9.34 -8.72
C PHE A 105 6.83 -8.49 -8.23
N SER A 106 7.34 -7.62 -9.07
CA SER A 106 8.43 -6.69 -8.74
C SER A 106 8.05 -5.64 -7.68
N SER A 107 6.76 -5.36 -7.51
CA SER A 107 6.24 -4.42 -6.49
C SER A 107 4.76 -4.67 -6.20
N GLY A 108 4.25 -4.16 -5.07
CA GLY A 108 2.81 -4.14 -4.79
C GLY A 108 2.03 -3.34 -5.83
N PHE A 109 2.63 -2.29 -6.41
CA PHE A 109 2.03 -1.51 -7.49
C PHE A 109 1.76 -2.38 -8.73
N THR A 110 2.77 -3.14 -9.19
CA THR A 110 2.63 -4.05 -10.35
C THR A 110 1.72 -5.23 -10.08
N ALA A 111 1.66 -5.72 -8.82
CA ALA A 111 0.70 -6.74 -8.39
C ALA A 111 -0.75 -6.23 -8.51
N ASN A 112 -1.04 -5.02 -8.03
CA ASN A 112 -2.34 -4.38 -8.18
C ASN A 112 -2.73 -4.18 -9.65
N LEU A 113 -1.83 -3.62 -10.46
CA LEU A 113 -2.07 -3.47 -11.91
C LEU A 113 -2.38 -4.81 -12.56
N GLY A 114 -1.58 -5.84 -12.25
CA GLY A 114 -1.72 -7.18 -12.82
C GLY A 114 -3.05 -7.82 -12.45
N ALA A 115 -3.42 -7.78 -11.16
CA ALA A 115 -4.68 -8.34 -10.68
C ALA A 115 -5.90 -7.68 -11.33
N VAL A 116 -5.97 -6.34 -11.30
CA VAL A 116 -7.12 -5.61 -11.82
C VAL A 116 -7.23 -5.76 -13.35
N THR A 117 -6.14 -5.57 -14.09
CA THR A 117 -6.19 -5.60 -15.56
C THR A 117 -6.41 -7.00 -16.14
N ALA A 118 -5.95 -8.06 -15.45
CA ALA A 118 -6.16 -9.43 -15.90
C ALA A 118 -7.56 -9.96 -15.57
N LEU A 119 -8.17 -9.48 -14.48
CA LEU A 119 -9.49 -9.93 -14.04
C LEU A 119 -10.65 -9.10 -14.62
N SER A 120 -10.36 -8.08 -15.40
CA SER A 120 -11.35 -7.19 -15.99
C SER A 120 -11.01 -6.81 -17.42
N GLY A 121 -11.93 -6.14 -18.11
CA GLY A 121 -11.76 -5.71 -19.50
C GLY A 121 -13.06 -5.09 -20.02
N ALA A 122 -13.14 -4.86 -21.33
CA ALA A 122 -14.28 -4.18 -21.98
C ALA A 122 -15.66 -4.80 -21.66
N GLU A 123 -15.70 -6.12 -21.33
CA GLU A 123 -16.93 -6.82 -20.98
C GLU A 123 -17.12 -6.94 -19.45
N SER A 124 -16.45 -6.10 -18.69
CA SER A 124 -16.51 -6.11 -17.23
C SER A 124 -16.94 -4.74 -16.67
N ALA A 125 -17.60 -4.77 -15.52
CA ALA A 125 -17.77 -3.60 -14.65
C ALA A 125 -16.79 -3.70 -13.48
N ILE A 126 -16.20 -2.58 -13.12
CA ILE A 126 -15.43 -2.42 -11.89
C ILE A 126 -16.19 -1.47 -10.99
N VAL A 127 -16.50 -1.90 -9.79
CA VAL A 127 -16.98 -1.02 -8.73
C VAL A 127 -15.85 -0.83 -7.74
N THR A 128 -15.49 0.41 -7.44
CA THR A 128 -14.37 0.71 -6.56
C THR A 128 -14.74 1.81 -5.56
N ASP A 129 -14.20 1.72 -4.35
CA ASP A 129 -14.19 2.84 -3.44
C ASP A 129 -13.35 3.99 -4.03
N LYS A 130 -13.77 5.23 -3.86
CA LYS A 130 -13.08 6.40 -4.43
C LYS A 130 -11.74 6.71 -3.76
N TYR A 131 -11.46 6.13 -2.59
CA TYR A 131 -10.25 6.37 -1.81
C TYR A 131 -9.20 5.26 -1.93
N VAL A 132 -9.41 4.30 -2.82
CA VAL A 132 -8.43 3.24 -3.04
C VAL A 132 -7.08 3.77 -3.51
N HIS A 133 -6.05 3.02 -3.21
CA HIS A 133 -4.68 3.34 -3.58
C HIS A 133 -4.54 3.59 -5.10
N THR A 134 -3.72 4.57 -5.48
CA THR A 134 -3.52 4.99 -6.88
C THR A 134 -3.20 3.83 -7.83
N SER A 135 -2.48 2.81 -7.40
CA SER A 135 -2.20 1.63 -8.24
C SER A 135 -3.46 0.85 -8.64
N LEU A 136 -4.48 0.81 -7.78
CA LEU A 136 -5.79 0.24 -8.12
C LEU A 136 -6.53 1.14 -9.11
N VAL A 137 -6.50 2.47 -8.89
CA VAL A 137 -7.08 3.44 -9.82
C VAL A 137 -6.47 3.29 -11.22
N GLU A 138 -5.13 3.20 -11.31
CA GLU A 138 -4.45 3.00 -12.59
C GLU A 138 -4.76 1.63 -13.20
N GLY A 139 -4.86 0.58 -12.38
CA GLY A 139 -5.32 -0.73 -12.83
C GLY A 139 -6.72 -0.68 -13.44
N CYS A 140 -7.66 0.01 -12.77
CA CYS A 140 -9.01 0.23 -13.28
C CYS A 140 -9.00 0.96 -14.63
N ARG A 141 -8.25 2.06 -14.76
CA ARG A 141 -8.13 2.84 -16.02
C ARG A 141 -7.55 2.00 -17.15
N LEU A 142 -6.50 1.24 -16.90
CA LEU A 142 -5.84 0.41 -17.90
C LEU A 142 -6.68 -0.80 -18.34
N SER A 143 -7.63 -1.25 -17.53
CA SER A 143 -8.47 -2.42 -17.80
C SER A 143 -9.45 -2.22 -18.94
N ARG A 144 -9.83 -0.98 -19.28
CA ARG A 144 -10.89 -0.61 -20.23
C ARG A 144 -12.29 -1.10 -19.82
N ALA A 145 -12.49 -1.44 -18.57
CA ALA A 145 -13.80 -1.81 -18.03
C ALA A 145 -14.67 -0.57 -17.79
N ASP A 146 -15.97 -0.78 -17.63
CA ASP A 146 -16.86 0.27 -17.13
C ASP A 146 -16.60 0.47 -15.65
N ILE A 147 -16.17 1.67 -15.25
CA ILE A 147 -15.74 1.96 -13.87
C ILE A 147 -16.82 2.78 -13.16
N ALA A 148 -17.23 2.32 -11.98
CA ALA A 148 -18.06 3.05 -11.04
C ALA A 148 -17.27 3.27 -9.74
N ALA A 149 -16.71 4.47 -9.56
CA ALA A 149 -16.14 4.88 -8.27
C ALA A 149 -17.27 5.38 -7.37
N VAL A 150 -17.45 4.73 -6.23
CA VAL A 150 -18.54 5.03 -5.27
C VAL A 150 -18.03 5.75 -4.03
N GLU A 151 -18.95 6.30 -3.24
CA GLU A 151 -18.62 6.97 -2.00
C GLU A 151 -17.87 6.04 -1.05
N HIS A 152 -16.87 6.64 -0.36
CA HIS A 152 -15.97 5.94 0.54
C HIS A 152 -16.74 5.25 1.67
N SER A 153 -16.29 4.03 2.02
CA SER A 153 -16.83 3.19 3.10
C SER A 153 -18.37 3.07 3.06
N THR A 154 -18.93 2.97 1.84
CA THR A 154 -20.39 2.91 1.66
C THR A 154 -20.79 1.62 0.94
N PRO A 155 -20.96 0.47 1.66
CA PRO A 155 -21.35 -0.81 1.06
C PRO A 155 -22.67 -0.76 0.27
N SER A 156 -23.62 0.05 0.71
CA SER A 156 -24.90 0.24 -0.01
C SER A 156 -24.71 0.86 -1.41
N ALA A 157 -23.73 1.75 -1.59
CA ALA A 157 -23.39 2.32 -2.89
C ALA A 157 -22.75 1.28 -3.81
N ILE A 158 -21.88 0.41 -3.27
CA ILE A 158 -21.30 -0.73 -4.00
C ILE A 158 -22.42 -1.69 -4.44
N LYS A 159 -23.34 -2.03 -3.54
CA LYS A 159 -24.50 -2.87 -3.86
C LYS A 159 -25.35 -2.26 -4.99
N HIS A 160 -25.64 -0.97 -4.91
CA HIS A 160 -26.42 -0.27 -5.94
C HIS A 160 -25.71 -0.30 -7.30
N ALA A 161 -24.42 0.02 -7.34
CA ALA A 161 -23.61 0.02 -8.56
C ALA A 161 -23.56 -1.39 -9.20
N LEU A 162 -23.40 -2.45 -8.39
CA LEU A 162 -23.46 -3.83 -8.88
C LEU A 162 -24.83 -4.21 -9.42
N ALA A 163 -25.92 -3.79 -8.76
CA ALA A 163 -27.29 -4.08 -9.19
C ALA A 163 -27.66 -3.40 -10.51
N THR A 164 -27.09 -2.22 -10.78
CA THR A 164 -27.42 -1.41 -11.97
C THR A 164 -26.41 -1.57 -13.13
N ARG A 165 -25.37 -2.39 -12.94
CA ARG A 165 -24.36 -2.63 -13.98
C ARG A 165 -24.96 -3.24 -15.24
N ARG A 166 -24.39 -2.88 -16.38
CA ARG A 166 -24.81 -3.42 -17.71
C ARG A 166 -23.94 -4.56 -18.20
N LYS A 167 -22.75 -4.75 -17.59
CA LYS A 167 -21.78 -5.75 -18.02
C LYS A 167 -22.02 -7.09 -17.35
N PRO A 168 -21.78 -8.21 -18.08
CA PRO A 168 -22.04 -9.55 -17.54
C PRO A 168 -21.08 -9.93 -16.41
N ARG A 169 -19.82 -9.45 -16.46
CA ARG A 169 -18.80 -9.69 -15.44
C ARG A 169 -18.62 -8.46 -14.56
N ALA A 170 -18.31 -8.67 -13.28
CA ALA A 170 -18.02 -7.59 -12.36
C ALA A 170 -16.96 -7.98 -11.36
N ILE A 171 -16.15 -6.99 -10.97
CA ILE A 171 -15.27 -7.06 -9.82
C ILE A 171 -15.50 -5.84 -8.92
N VAL A 172 -15.36 -6.03 -7.60
CA VAL A 172 -15.23 -4.95 -6.64
C VAL A 172 -13.78 -4.83 -6.28
N VAL A 173 -13.24 -3.62 -6.24
CA VAL A 173 -11.85 -3.32 -5.93
C VAL A 173 -11.78 -2.39 -4.73
N THR A 174 -11.04 -2.78 -3.69
CA THR A 174 -10.89 -1.98 -2.47
C THR A 174 -9.51 -2.16 -1.83
N ASP A 175 -9.11 -1.21 -0.99
CA ASP A 175 -8.06 -1.45 0.01
C ASP A 175 -8.68 -2.16 1.22
N SER A 176 -7.92 -2.96 1.93
CA SER A 176 -8.35 -3.54 3.20
C SER A 176 -8.22 -2.54 4.35
N VAL A 177 -7.14 -1.76 4.29
CA VAL A 177 -6.83 -0.65 5.19
C VAL A 177 -6.43 0.53 4.31
N PHE A 178 -7.15 1.63 4.41
CA PHE A 178 -6.89 2.82 3.60
C PHE A 178 -5.62 3.53 4.06
N SER A 179 -4.75 3.85 3.12
CA SER A 179 -3.37 4.28 3.41
C SER A 179 -3.26 5.65 4.07
N ALA A 180 -4.27 6.51 3.93
CA ALA A 180 -4.22 7.90 4.40
C ALA A 180 -4.58 8.06 5.88
N ASP A 181 -5.51 7.27 6.38
CA ASP A 181 -6.07 7.38 7.73
C ASP A 181 -6.09 6.06 8.51
N GLY A 182 -5.90 4.94 7.84
CA GLY A 182 -5.86 3.62 8.48
C GLY A 182 -7.23 3.00 8.72
N GLU A 183 -8.31 3.54 8.14
CA GLU A 183 -9.65 2.95 8.22
C GLU A 183 -9.68 1.55 7.61
N VAL A 184 -10.36 0.62 8.27
CA VAL A 184 -10.49 -0.76 7.82
C VAL A 184 -11.77 -0.95 7.02
N ALA A 185 -11.67 -1.49 5.80
CA ALA A 185 -12.83 -1.77 4.96
C ALA A 185 -13.69 -2.92 5.53
N PRO A 186 -15.02 -2.87 5.41
CA PRO A 186 -15.94 -3.92 5.90
C PRO A 186 -15.93 -5.13 4.95
N LEU A 187 -14.81 -5.84 4.85
CA LEU A 187 -14.54 -6.89 3.85
C LEU A 187 -15.58 -8.02 3.88
N GLY A 188 -16.07 -8.39 5.05
CA GLY A 188 -17.11 -9.43 5.20
C GLY A 188 -18.40 -9.04 4.47
N GLU A 189 -18.90 -7.82 4.72
CA GLU A 189 -20.10 -7.28 4.06
C GLU A 189 -19.89 -7.11 2.55
N LEU A 190 -18.72 -6.62 2.14
CA LEU A 190 -18.37 -6.47 0.72
C LEU A 190 -18.35 -7.83 -0.01
N ALA A 191 -17.82 -8.87 0.62
CA ALA A 191 -17.83 -10.22 0.06
C ALA A 191 -19.25 -10.79 -0.10
N GLU A 192 -20.13 -10.55 0.87
CA GLU A 192 -21.55 -10.95 0.78
C GLU A 192 -22.26 -10.22 -0.36
N ILE A 193 -22.07 -8.91 -0.49
CA ILE A 193 -22.59 -8.11 -1.60
C ILE A 193 -22.07 -8.63 -2.94
N CYS A 194 -20.78 -8.92 -3.05
CA CYS A 194 -20.17 -9.47 -4.27
C CYS A 194 -20.84 -10.79 -4.66
N ARG A 195 -21.00 -11.72 -3.72
CA ARG A 195 -21.65 -13.03 -3.97
C ARG A 195 -23.07 -12.88 -4.43
N ALA A 196 -23.86 -12.02 -3.75
CA ALA A 196 -25.25 -11.75 -4.11
C ALA A 196 -25.41 -11.19 -5.55
N HIS A 197 -24.36 -10.58 -6.09
CA HIS A 197 -24.35 -9.97 -7.42
C HIS A 197 -23.41 -10.67 -8.42
N SER A 198 -22.93 -11.89 -8.13
CA SER A 198 -22.01 -12.65 -8.99
C SER A 198 -20.78 -11.83 -9.42
N ALA A 199 -20.20 -11.09 -8.48
CA ALA A 199 -18.96 -10.32 -8.64
C ALA A 199 -17.82 -10.96 -7.83
N ALA A 200 -16.56 -10.76 -8.26
CA ALA A 200 -15.41 -11.09 -7.46
C ALA A 200 -14.96 -9.87 -6.63
N LEU A 201 -14.29 -10.13 -5.50
CA LEU A 201 -13.69 -9.11 -4.65
C LEU A 201 -12.16 -9.14 -4.80
N VAL A 202 -11.57 -8.01 -5.20
CA VAL A 202 -10.12 -7.79 -5.27
C VAL A 202 -9.73 -6.84 -4.15
N VAL A 203 -8.90 -7.30 -3.23
CA VAL A 203 -8.51 -6.56 -2.02
C VAL A 203 -7.02 -6.28 -2.02
N ASN A 204 -6.63 -5.02 -1.95
CA ASN A 204 -5.26 -4.63 -1.66
C ASN A 204 -5.03 -4.66 -0.15
N ASP A 205 -4.33 -5.67 0.33
CA ASP A 205 -4.04 -5.88 1.76
C ASP A 205 -2.64 -5.40 2.16
N ALA A 206 -2.12 -4.39 1.47
CA ALA A 206 -0.77 -3.86 1.70
C ALA A 206 -0.55 -3.30 3.12
N HIS A 207 -1.59 -2.81 3.76
CA HIS A 207 -1.55 -2.24 5.10
C HIS A 207 -2.18 -3.13 6.18
N GLY A 208 -2.88 -4.21 5.79
CA GLY A 208 -3.41 -5.22 6.71
C GLY A 208 -2.46 -6.41 6.87
N PHE A 209 -1.79 -6.83 5.79
CA PHE A 209 -0.82 -7.94 5.82
C PHE A 209 0.35 -7.64 6.77
N GLY A 210 0.64 -8.57 7.67
CA GLY A 210 1.65 -8.43 8.72
C GLY A 210 1.18 -7.62 9.94
N VAL A 211 -0.05 -7.08 9.94
CA VAL A 211 -0.60 -6.21 11.00
C VAL A 211 -1.90 -6.78 11.57
N LEU A 212 -2.86 -7.10 10.70
CA LEU A 212 -4.19 -7.58 11.09
C LEU A 212 -4.31 -9.10 10.94
N GLY A 213 -5.33 -9.65 11.60
CA GLY A 213 -5.58 -11.09 11.62
C GLY A 213 -4.63 -11.86 12.53
N GLU A 214 -4.95 -13.13 12.76
CA GLU A 214 -4.16 -14.00 13.62
C GLU A 214 -2.72 -14.14 13.09
N GLY A 215 -1.73 -13.80 13.91
CA GLY A 215 -0.32 -13.82 13.54
C GLY A 215 0.04 -12.92 12.36
N GLY A 216 -0.77 -11.88 12.04
CA GLY A 216 -0.50 -10.95 10.95
C GLY A 216 -0.86 -11.47 9.56
N ARG A 217 -1.78 -12.43 9.45
CA ARG A 217 -2.18 -13.02 8.15
C ARG A 217 -2.94 -12.06 7.24
N GLY A 218 -3.24 -10.86 7.69
CA GLY A 218 -3.90 -9.79 6.94
C GLY A 218 -5.39 -9.63 7.26
N ALA A 219 -5.95 -8.52 6.79
CA ALA A 219 -7.35 -8.17 6.99
C ALA A 219 -8.33 -9.14 6.30
N VAL A 220 -7.94 -9.68 5.14
CA VAL A 220 -8.72 -10.71 4.44
C VAL A 220 -8.86 -11.97 5.29
N SER A 221 -7.80 -12.34 6.01
CA SER A 221 -7.82 -13.45 6.96
C SER A 221 -8.67 -13.12 8.20
N ALA A 222 -8.56 -11.91 8.74
CA ALA A 222 -9.39 -11.44 9.84
C ALA A 222 -10.88 -11.48 9.51
N ALA A 223 -11.25 -11.22 8.26
CA ALA A 223 -12.63 -11.30 7.76
C ALA A 223 -13.09 -12.74 7.43
N GLY A 224 -12.25 -13.77 7.63
CA GLY A 224 -12.59 -15.18 7.33
C GLY A 224 -12.63 -15.50 5.82
N LEU A 225 -11.96 -14.71 4.98
CA LEU A 225 -12.05 -14.79 3.52
C LEU A 225 -10.83 -15.43 2.83
N SER A 226 -9.85 -15.92 3.58
CA SER A 226 -8.56 -16.43 3.06
C SER A 226 -8.69 -17.48 1.95
N SER A 227 -9.63 -18.42 2.06
CA SER A 227 -9.84 -19.50 1.10
C SER A 227 -11.05 -19.27 0.19
N ALA A 228 -11.67 -18.09 0.23
CA ALA A 228 -12.87 -17.78 -0.54
C ALA A 228 -12.59 -17.86 -2.05
N PRO A 229 -13.42 -18.59 -2.84
CA PRO A 229 -13.14 -18.83 -4.26
C PRO A 229 -13.39 -17.61 -5.15
N ASP A 230 -13.94 -16.55 -4.60
CA ASP A 230 -14.35 -15.29 -5.21
C ASP A 230 -13.56 -14.08 -4.70
N VAL A 231 -12.54 -14.31 -3.85
CA VAL A 231 -11.67 -13.26 -3.31
C VAL A 231 -10.24 -13.43 -3.83
N VAL A 232 -9.65 -12.32 -4.24
CA VAL A 232 -8.25 -12.20 -4.68
C VAL A 232 -7.60 -11.11 -3.86
N THR A 233 -6.45 -11.39 -3.28
CA THR A 233 -5.74 -10.45 -2.43
C THR A 233 -4.42 -10.06 -3.06
N THR A 234 -4.13 -8.78 -3.10
CA THR A 234 -2.80 -8.28 -3.46
C THR A 234 -2.05 -7.85 -2.21
N LEU A 235 -0.75 -8.09 -2.20
CA LEU A 235 0.14 -7.83 -1.08
C LEU A 235 1.30 -6.96 -1.55
N THR A 236 1.89 -6.20 -0.63
CA THR A 236 3.23 -5.66 -0.80
C THR A 236 4.21 -6.35 0.16
N LEU A 237 5.43 -6.60 -0.32
CA LEU A 237 6.51 -7.16 0.48
C LEU A 237 7.38 -6.04 1.09
N SER A 238 7.08 -4.77 0.75
CA SER A 238 7.87 -3.60 1.16
C SER A 238 7.43 -2.97 2.48
N ASN A 239 6.25 -3.33 2.99
CA ASN A 239 5.73 -2.81 4.25
C ASN A 239 6.15 -3.75 5.41
N ALA A 240 5.25 -4.55 5.94
CA ALA A 240 5.52 -5.40 7.10
C ALA A 240 6.74 -6.32 6.95
N LEU A 241 7.02 -6.83 5.75
CA LEU A 241 8.20 -7.68 5.53
C LEU A 241 9.51 -6.89 5.31
N GLY A 242 9.46 -5.55 5.24
CA GLY A 242 10.65 -4.70 5.13
C GLY A 242 11.55 -4.96 3.91
N ALA A 243 11.02 -5.63 2.86
CA ALA A 243 11.78 -6.01 1.66
C ALA A 243 11.38 -5.14 0.44
N GLN A 244 11.41 -5.69 -0.74
CA GLN A 244 10.83 -5.14 -1.96
C GLN A 244 10.02 -6.22 -2.65
N GLY A 245 8.99 -5.83 -3.40
CA GLY A 245 8.17 -6.74 -4.17
C GLY A 245 6.69 -6.60 -3.87
N GLY A 246 5.91 -7.40 -4.56
CA GLY A 246 4.49 -7.58 -4.33
C GLY A 246 4.07 -9.01 -4.60
N ALA A 247 2.85 -9.35 -4.26
CA ALA A 247 2.29 -10.65 -4.59
C ALA A 247 0.78 -10.55 -4.79
N VAL A 248 0.24 -11.51 -5.56
CA VAL A 248 -1.18 -11.80 -5.60
C VAL A 248 -1.39 -13.17 -5.00
N VAL A 249 -2.31 -13.30 -4.06
CA VAL A 249 -2.70 -14.58 -3.46
C VAL A 249 -4.20 -14.83 -3.68
N GLY A 250 -4.59 -16.09 -3.85
CA GLY A 250 -5.99 -16.43 -4.10
C GLY A 250 -6.21 -17.81 -4.72
N PRO A 251 -7.34 -18.01 -5.40
CA PRO A 251 -7.65 -19.29 -6.06
C PRO A 251 -6.62 -19.64 -7.13
N ARG A 252 -6.19 -20.90 -7.17
CA ARG A 252 -5.19 -21.40 -8.14
C ARG A 252 -5.55 -21.11 -9.59
N ARG A 253 -6.82 -21.15 -9.95
CA ARG A 253 -7.30 -20.81 -11.30
C ARG A 253 -7.04 -19.34 -11.66
N VAL A 254 -7.16 -18.42 -10.69
CA VAL A 254 -6.86 -17.00 -10.85
C VAL A 254 -5.35 -16.80 -11.03
N ILE A 255 -4.53 -17.40 -10.17
CA ILE A 255 -3.07 -17.28 -10.27
C ILE A 255 -2.57 -17.79 -11.63
N ARG A 256 -3.10 -18.89 -12.14
CA ARG A 256 -2.77 -19.41 -13.46
C ARG A 256 -3.15 -18.42 -14.56
N HIS A 257 -4.36 -17.83 -14.47
CA HIS A 257 -4.81 -16.84 -15.42
C HIS A 257 -3.90 -15.58 -15.41
N LEU A 258 -3.43 -15.14 -14.25
CA LEU A 258 -2.49 -14.02 -14.14
C LEU A 258 -1.14 -14.29 -14.83
N VAL A 259 -0.62 -15.51 -14.71
CA VAL A 259 0.61 -15.94 -15.41
C VAL A 259 0.47 -15.76 -16.93
N ASP A 260 -0.71 -16.05 -17.48
CA ASP A 260 -0.98 -15.99 -18.92
C ASP A 260 -1.36 -14.59 -19.42
N THR A 261 -1.88 -13.70 -18.55
CA THR A 261 -2.56 -12.46 -19.00
C THR A 261 -2.11 -11.18 -18.32
N ALA A 262 -1.52 -11.25 -17.12
CA ALA A 262 -1.09 -10.05 -16.40
C ALA A 262 0.14 -9.41 -17.06
N ARG A 263 -0.06 -8.33 -17.80
CA ARG A 263 1.03 -7.66 -18.55
C ARG A 263 2.15 -7.14 -17.64
N SER A 264 1.83 -6.66 -16.43
CA SER A 264 2.82 -6.24 -15.42
C SER A 264 3.57 -7.41 -14.78
N PHE A 265 3.26 -8.65 -15.13
CA PHE A 265 4.03 -9.85 -14.80
C PHE A 265 4.83 -10.36 -16.00
N ILE A 266 4.17 -10.44 -17.16
CA ILE A 266 4.74 -11.03 -18.40
C ILE A 266 5.92 -10.18 -18.91
N PHE A 267 5.79 -8.85 -18.89
CA PHE A 267 6.72 -7.91 -19.53
C PHE A 267 7.62 -7.16 -18.55
N ASP A 268 7.54 -7.50 -17.27
CA ASP A 268 8.41 -6.92 -16.24
C ASP A 268 9.59 -7.84 -15.93
N THR A 269 10.69 -7.26 -15.50
CA THR A 269 11.80 -8.02 -14.93
C THR A 269 11.38 -8.60 -13.58
N ALA A 270 11.72 -9.85 -13.33
CA ALA A 270 11.43 -10.51 -12.07
C ALA A 270 12.03 -9.77 -10.87
N LEU A 271 11.40 -9.92 -9.70
CA LEU A 271 11.95 -9.45 -8.44
C LEU A 271 13.39 -9.96 -8.24
N ALA A 272 14.29 -9.09 -7.78
CA ALA A 272 15.67 -9.49 -7.52
C ALA A 272 15.74 -10.64 -6.49
N PRO A 273 16.59 -11.65 -6.69
CA PRO A 273 16.73 -12.78 -5.75
C PRO A 273 17.03 -12.34 -4.31
N ALA A 274 17.80 -11.27 -4.13
CA ALA A 274 18.09 -10.69 -2.83
C ALA A 274 16.80 -10.22 -2.12
N SER A 275 15.91 -9.54 -2.85
CA SER A 275 14.63 -9.09 -2.30
C SER A 275 13.67 -10.25 -2.02
N ALA A 276 13.67 -11.28 -2.87
CA ALA A 276 12.87 -12.48 -2.64
C ALA A 276 13.32 -13.24 -1.38
N ALA A 277 14.64 -13.39 -1.18
CA ALA A 277 15.20 -14.02 0.03
C ALA A 277 14.94 -13.18 1.29
N ALA A 278 15.03 -11.85 1.20
CA ALA A 278 14.67 -10.95 2.29
C ALA A 278 13.21 -11.14 2.71
N ALA A 279 12.29 -11.10 1.76
CA ALA A 279 10.85 -11.28 2.01
C ALA A 279 10.53 -12.66 2.60
N LEU A 280 11.15 -13.71 2.07
CA LEU A 280 10.99 -15.08 2.58
C LEU A 280 11.47 -15.19 4.04
N THR A 281 12.65 -14.64 4.35
CA THR A 281 13.20 -14.66 5.71
C THR A 281 12.35 -13.81 6.65
N ALA A 282 11.90 -12.62 6.22
CA ALA A 282 11.00 -11.78 7.01
C ALA A 282 9.68 -12.49 7.32
N LEU A 283 9.12 -13.24 6.38
CA LEU A 283 7.94 -14.05 6.60
C LEU A 283 8.19 -15.19 7.61
N GLN A 284 9.39 -15.81 7.59
CA GLN A 284 9.78 -16.81 8.57
C GLN A 284 9.92 -16.21 9.97
N VAL A 285 10.49 -14.99 10.08
CA VAL A 285 10.55 -14.23 11.33
C VAL A 285 9.13 -13.97 11.87
N LEU A 286 8.24 -13.43 11.06
CA LEU A 286 6.85 -13.18 11.43
C LEU A 286 6.14 -14.46 11.93
N LYS A 287 6.40 -15.60 11.30
CA LYS A 287 5.85 -16.92 11.73
C LYS A 287 6.42 -17.39 13.07
N SER A 288 7.67 -17.05 13.36
CA SER A 288 8.34 -17.44 14.62
C SER A 288 8.09 -16.47 15.77
N GLU A 289 7.71 -15.23 15.46
CA GLU A 289 7.44 -14.14 16.40
C GLU A 289 6.00 -13.60 16.20
N PRO A 290 4.96 -14.41 16.46
CA PRO A 290 3.57 -14.09 16.15
C PRO A 290 3.00 -12.94 17.00
N GLU A 291 3.72 -12.46 18.00
CA GLU A 291 3.37 -11.31 18.83
C GLU A 291 3.68 -9.97 18.16
N LEU A 292 4.52 -9.91 17.12
CA LEU A 292 4.91 -8.66 16.46
C LEU A 292 3.70 -7.84 15.94
N PRO A 293 2.69 -8.43 15.27
CA PRO A 293 1.50 -7.69 14.85
C PRO A 293 0.74 -7.04 16.02
N ALA A 294 0.62 -7.74 17.15
CA ALA A 294 -0.05 -7.19 18.33
C ALA A 294 0.69 -5.97 18.90
N LYS A 295 2.03 -6.00 18.91
CA LYS A 295 2.84 -4.84 19.31
C LYS A 295 2.65 -3.63 18.40
N VAL A 296 2.46 -3.84 17.08
CA VAL A 296 2.14 -2.74 16.14
C VAL A 296 0.85 -2.06 16.54
N ILE A 297 -0.21 -2.83 16.78
CA ILE A 297 -1.54 -2.30 17.16
C ILE A 297 -1.48 -1.60 18.53
N GLU A 298 -0.80 -2.17 19.50
CA GLU A 298 -0.59 -1.58 20.82
C GLU A 298 0.15 -0.23 20.70
N ASN A 299 1.26 -0.19 19.96
CA ASN A 299 2.04 1.02 19.75
C ASN A 299 1.25 2.09 18.96
N ALA A 300 0.41 1.69 18.00
CA ALA A 300 -0.48 2.61 17.30
C ALA A 300 -1.52 3.23 18.25
N GLY A 301 -2.13 2.43 19.09
CA GLY A 301 -3.07 2.89 20.11
C GLY A 301 -2.40 3.84 21.12
N ASN A 302 -1.23 3.47 21.63
CA ASN A 302 -0.47 4.29 22.59
C ASN A 302 -0.06 5.64 21.97
N LEU A 303 0.44 5.63 20.73
CA LEU A 303 0.79 6.86 20.00
C LEU A 303 -0.44 7.76 19.81
N ALA A 304 -1.56 7.22 19.35
CA ALA A 304 -2.78 7.98 19.14
C ALA A 304 -3.34 8.56 20.44
N MET A 305 -3.40 7.77 21.51
CA MET A 305 -3.86 8.22 22.82
C MET A 305 -2.99 9.34 23.39
N SER A 306 -1.67 9.21 23.28
CA SER A 306 -0.72 10.22 23.77
C SER A 306 -0.83 11.53 22.97
N LEU A 307 -0.99 11.46 21.63
CA LEU A 307 -1.24 12.64 20.80
C LEU A 307 -2.57 13.31 21.14
N LYS A 308 -3.61 12.53 21.40
CA LYS A 308 -4.93 13.03 21.82
C LYS A 308 -4.87 13.73 23.17
N HIS A 309 -4.14 13.16 24.14
CA HIS A 309 -3.90 13.82 25.45
C HIS A 309 -3.08 15.11 25.31
N ALA A 310 -2.20 15.20 24.30
CA ALA A 310 -1.49 16.43 23.97
C ALA A 310 -2.37 17.48 23.23
N GLY A 311 -3.66 17.21 23.03
CA GLY A 311 -4.63 18.14 22.43
C GLY A 311 -4.70 18.12 20.90
N LEU A 312 -4.10 17.10 20.25
CA LEU A 312 -4.11 17.00 18.80
C LEU A 312 -5.36 16.25 18.29
N PRO A 313 -5.88 16.63 17.10
CA PRO A 313 -7.07 16.00 16.51
C PRO A 313 -6.72 14.64 15.89
N VAL A 314 -6.78 13.57 16.69
CA VAL A 314 -6.45 12.20 16.31
C VAL A 314 -7.60 11.28 16.63
N ASP A 315 -7.95 10.43 15.66
CA ASP A 315 -8.87 9.31 15.86
C ASP A 315 -8.08 8.05 16.30
N LEU A 316 -8.74 7.12 17.00
CA LEU A 316 -8.08 5.86 17.38
C LEU A 316 -7.90 5.00 16.13
N PRO A 317 -6.68 4.47 15.90
CA PRO A 317 -6.40 3.67 14.72
C PRO A 317 -6.99 2.25 14.85
N GLU A 318 -7.43 1.70 13.74
CA GLU A 318 -7.83 0.29 13.63
C GLU A 318 -6.67 -0.62 13.17
N ALA A 319 -5.58 0.00 12.68
CA ALA A 319 -4.37 -0.66 12.19
C ALA A 319 -3.11 0.12 12.58
N ALA A 320 -2.03 0.04 11.81
CA ALA A 320 -0.74 0.65 12.12
C ALA A 320 -0.68 2.18 11.88
N VAL A 321 -1.67 2.77 11.21
CA VAL A 321 -1.63 4.17 10.74
C VAL A 321 -2.37 5.08 11.71
N VAL A 322 -1.70 6.15 12.14
CA VAL A 322 -2.27 7.23 12.95
C VAL A 322 -2.23 8.53 12.14
N ALA A 323 -3.39 9.12 11.89
CA ALA A 323 -3.53 10.33 11.10
C ALA A 323 -3.80 11.55 12.01
N VAL A 324 -3.06 12.64 11.78
CA VAL A 324 -3.27 13.92 12.46
C VAL A 324 -3.65 14.96 11.42
N ARG A 325 -4.89 15.44 11.45
CA ARG A 325 -5.40 16.41 10.47
C ARG A 325 -4.68 17.75 10.57
N THR A 326 -4.47 18.39 9.43
CA THR A 326 -3.81 19.69 9.34
C THR A 326 -4.70 20.70 8.62
N PRO A 327 -4.60 22.01 8.93
CA PRO A 327 -5.48 23.02 8.36
C PRO A 327 -5.25 23.28 6.86
N SER A 328 -4.05 22.98 6.32
CA SER A 328 -3.73 23.21 4.90
C SER A 328 -2.53 22.36 4.44
N PRO A 329 -2.33 22.23 3.11
CA PRO A 329 -1.13 21.56 2.56
C PRO A 329 0.18 22.21 3.01
N GLN A 330 0.21 23.55 3.09
CA GLN A 330 1.38 24.31 3.53
C GLN A 330 1.68 24.05 5.02
N ALA A 331 0.64 24.06 5.87
CA ALA A 331 0.77 23.74 7.29
C ALA A 331 1.27 22.32 7.51
N ALA A 332 0.77 21.34 6.73
CA ALA A 332 1.24 19.95 6.80
C ALA A 332 2.73 19.84 6.45
N THR A 333 3.18 20.57 5.42
CA THR A 333 4.58 20.57 5.00
C THR A 333 5.47 21.18 6.06
N ALA A 334 5.14 22.39 6.52
CA ALA A 334 5.93 23.10 7.55
C ALA A 334 6.00 22.28 8.85
N TRP A 335 4.90 21.65 9.24
CA TRP A 335 4.88 20.81 10.46
C TRP A 335 5.76 19.56 10.30
N ALA A 336 5.69 18.87 9.17
CA ALA A 336 6.54 17.70 8.91
C ALA A 336 8.04 18.08 8.86
N GLU A 337 8.39 19.23 8.27
CA GLU A 337 9.75 19.76 8.25
C GLU A 337 10.24 20.10 9.66
N ALA A 338 9.44 20.76 10.47
CA ALA A 338 9.78 21.09 11.87
C ALA A 338 9.95 19.83 12.74
N CYS A 339 9.17 18.76 12.51
CA CYS A 339 9.38 17.48 13.17
C CYS A 339 10.72 16.85 12.73
N ALA A 340 11.03 16.88 11.44
CA ALA A 340 12.25 16.29 10.89
C ALA A 340 13.51 17.00 11.43
N GLU A 341 13.50 18.32 11.58
CA GLU A 341 14.59 19.11 12.21
C GLU A 341 14.88 18.67 13.65
N GLN A 342 13.86 18.16 14.36
CA GLN A 342 14.00 17.60 15.71
C GLN A 342 14.21 16.08 15.73
N GLY A 343 14.52 15.49 14.57
CA GLY A 343 14.85 14.07 14.44
C GLY A 343 13.65 13.12 14.49
N ILE A 344 12.44 13.61 14.16
CA ILE A 344 11.23 12.79 14.00
C ILE A 344 10.75 12.89 12.54
N GLN A 345 10.86 11.81 11.78
CA GLN A 345 10.36 11.77 10.40
C GLN A 345 8.89 11.35 10.39
N VAL A 346 8.01 12.19 9.88
CA VAL A 346 6.57 11.93 9.73
C VAL A 346 6.15 12.01 8.27
N GLY A 347 5.12 11.27 7.88
CA GLY A 347 4.53 11.36 6.54
C GLY A 347 3.71 12.65 6.39
N CYS A 348 3.87 13.36 5.27
CA CYS A 348 3.07 14.53 4.93
C CYS A 348 2.15 14.19 3.76
N PHE A 349 0.88 13.91 4.06
CA PHE A 349 -0.12 13.52 3.06
C PHE A 349 -0.96 14.73 2.67
N ARG A 350 -0.96 15.05 1.36
CA ARG A 350 -1.62 16.21 0.76
C ARG A 350 -2.28 15.80 -0.56
N PRO A 351 -3.25 16.56 -1.08
CA PRO A 351 -3.77 16.30 -2.41
C PRO A 351 -2.67 16.13 -3.47
N PRO A 352 -2.79 15.22 -4.45
CA PRO A 352 -3.91 14.30 -4.65
C PRO A 352 -3.82 12.98 -3.88
N ALA A 353 -2.87 12.79 -2.96
CA ALA A 353 -2.70 11.56 -2.17
C ALA A 353 -3.77 11.39 -1.07
N VAL A 354 -4.54 12.43 -0.77
CA VAL A 354 -5.69 12.44 0.13
C VAL A 354 -6.95 12.81 -0.67
N PRO A 355 -7.78 11.83 -1.03
CA PRO A 355 -8.93 12.06 -1.91
C PRO A 355 -10.03 12.94 -1.32
N ASP A 356 -10.11 13.04 0.02
CA ASP A 356 -11.00 13.94 0.76
C ASP A 356 -10.52 15.40 0.76
N GLY A 357 -9.32 15.67 0.21
CA GLY A 357 -8.72 17.00 0.19
C GLY A 357 -8.14 17.45 1.54
N VAL A 358 -8.31 16.70 2.62
CA VAL A 358 -7.84 17.05 3.97
C VAL A 358 -6.39 16.63 4.16
N SER A 359 -5.48 17.59 4.22
CA SER A 359 -4.07 17.31 4.49
C SER A 359 -3.86 16.79 5.91
N ARG A 360 -2.87 15.89 6.08
CA ARG A 360 -2.58 15.28 7.38
C ARG A 360 -1.12 14.91 7.54
N LEU A 361 -0.64 14.94 8.75
CA LEU A 361 0.53 14.12 9.10
C LEU A 361 0.06 12.67 9.24
N ARG A 362 0.77 11.77 8.59
CA ARG A 362 0.55 10.34 8.70
C ARG A 362 1.70 9.71 9.46
N LEU A 363 1.37 9.10 10.57
CA LEU A 363 2.32 8.42 11.43
C LEU A 363 2.11 6.91 11.28
N THR A 364 3.19 6.18 11.32
CA THR A 364 3.16 4.71 11.22
C THR A 364 3.75 4.12 12.50
N ALA A 365 2.96 3.35 13.22
CA ALA A 365 3.46 2.57 14.33
C ALA A 365 4.24 1.34 13.84
N ARG A 366 5.26 0.97 14.61
CA ARG A 366 6.09 -0.20 14.36
C ARG A 366 6.18 -1.06 15.63
N ALA A 367 6.42 -2.36 15.45
CA ALA A 367 6.54 -3.30 16.55
C ALA A 367 7.75 -3.01 17.49
N ASP A 368 8.80 -2.41 16.94
CA ASP A 368 10.07 -2.11 17.64
C ASP A 368 10.12 -0.72 18.30
N LEU A 369 9.02 0.05 18.27
CA LEU A 369 8.95 1.32 19.00
C LEU A 369 8.92 1.07 20.51
N SER A 370 9.81 1.76 21.23
CA SER A 370 9.78 1.80 22.67
C SER A 370 8.83 2.89 23.20
N GLU A 371 8.42 2.82 24.47
CA GLU A 371 7.66 3.89 25.12
C GLU A 371 8.40 5.24 25.02
N ALA A 372 9.73 5.23 25.21
CA ALA A 372 10.56 6.42 25.10
C ALA A 372 10.56 7.03 23.68
N ASP A 373 10.47 6.19 22.63
CA ASP A 373 10.32 6.66 21.26
C ASP A 373 8.96 7.33 21.04
N ILE A 374 7.89 6.73 21.56
CA ILE A 374 6.53 7.29 21.49
C ILE A 374 6.47 8.63 22.23
N ASP A 375 6.97 8.71 23.47
CA ASP A 375 7.00 9.93 24.27
C ASP A 375 7.78 11.05 23.55
N ARG A 376 8.97 10.72 23.03
CA ARG A 376 9.77 11.64 22.22
C ARG A 376 9.02 12.14 21.01
N ALA A 377 8.38 11.26 20.26
CA ALA A 377 7.62 11.59 19.07
C ALA A 377 6.45 12.53 19.41
N VAL A 378 5.65 12.18 20.41
CA VAL A 378 4.49 12.99 20.86
C VAL A 378 4.93 14.38 21.31
N LYS A 379 6.00 14.48 22.11
CA LYS A 379 6.54 15.75 22.57
C LYS A 379 6.94 16.66 21.41
N VAL A 380 7.65 16.13 20.41
CA VAL A 380 8.10 16.89 19.24
C VAL A 380 6.91 17.29 18.37
N ILE A 381 6.03 16.34 18.04
CA ILE A 381 4.85 16.60 17.18
C ILE A 381 3.95 17.67 17.82
N ALA A 382 3.69 17.60 19.13
CA ALA A 382 2.86 18.60 19.82
C ALA A 382 3.56 19.96 19.91
N ALA A 383 4.87 20.01 20.18
CA ALA A 383 5.60 21.26 20.28
C ALA A 383 5.75 22.02 18.95
N THR A 384 5.76 21.28 17.83
CA THR A 384 5.89 21.83 16.47
C THR A 384 4.55 22.03 15.76
N ALA A 385 3.43 21.70 16.42
CA ALA A 385 2.10 21.88 15.85
C ALA A 385 1.84 23.33 15.43
N PRO A 386 1.20 23.55 14.27
CA PRO A 386 0.84 24.89 13.84
C PRO A 386 -0.04 25.56 14.92
N ARG A 387 0.35 26.77 15.31
CA ARG A 387 -0.51 27.59 16.19
C ARG A 387 -1.71 28.03 15.37
N GLY A 388 -2.90 27.71 15.83
CA GLY A 388 -4.17 28.04 15.19
C GLY A 388 -4.42 29.56 15.07
#